data_66f9208a79cb29f4c82179168265c94c
#
_entry.id   66f9208a79cb29f4c82179168265c94c
#
_cell.length_a   1.000
_cell.length_b   1.000
_cell.length_c   1.000
_cell.angle_alpha   90.00
_cell.angle_beta   90.00
_cell.angle_gamma   90.00
#
_symmetry.space_group_name_H-M   'P 1'
#
loop_
_entity.id
_entity.type
_entity.pdbx_description
1 polymer ?
#
loop_
_entity_poly.entity_id
_entity_poly.type
_entity_poly.pdbx_seq_one_letter_code
_entity_poly.pdbx_strand_id
1 'polypeptide(L)'
;MDFEKEKAMKRIKEEYAELSEKGIESIGATVGLVDPDNLFEWKCTLTGPDDTSYKGGVFLLRIKFPDNYPTKAPEVVFKTPIYHFNVNPRKTSPELANQEGAESLGHVCISTLNYWNPNNKIKDVLKEIFTLFYIPNLDSPYGLDIADELRFNREIYEKKIIHFTQKYANPRNPQVEYDTDWDFTFP
;
A
#
# COMPACT_ATOMS: atom_id res chain seq x y z
N MET A 1 -30.10 -8.27 -2.48
CA MET A 1 -28.74 -7.64 -2.38
C MET A 1 -28.93 -6.38 -1.55
N ASP A 2 -28.03 -6.09 -0.62
CA ASP A 2 -28.14 -4.90 0.23
C ASP A 2 -27.94 -3.64 -0.63
N PHE A 3 -28.79 -2.63 -0.48
CA PHE A 3 -28.73 -1.37 -1.24
C PHE A 3 -27.36 -0.68 -1.15
N GLU A 4 -26.72 -0.73 0.04
CA GLU A 4 -25.38 -0.18 0.23
C GLU A 4 -24.35 -0.92 -0.62
N LYS A 5 -24.42 -2.24 -0.69
CA LYS A 5 -23.51 -3.07 -1.47
C LYS A 5 -23.67 -2.85 -2.99
N GLU A 6 -24.90 -2.65 -3.47
CA GLU A 6 -25.16 -2.31 -4.88
C GLU A 6 -24.56 -0.95 -5.24
N LYS A 7 -24.70 0.04 -4.35
CA LYS A 7 -24.13 1.37 -4.52
C LYS A 7 -22.58 1.32 -4.51
N ALA A 8 -22.01 0.54 -3.58
CA ALA A 8 -20.57 0.31 -3.52
C ALA A 8 -20.07 -0.33 -4.83
N MET A 9 -20.73 -1.41 -5.28
CA MET A 9 -20.35 -2.11 -6.51
C MET A 9 -20.36 -1.18 -7.73
N LYS A 10 -21.37 -0.33 -7.87
CA LYS A 10 -21.44 0.65 -8.96
C LYS A 10 -20.25 1.60 -8.95
N ARG A 11 -19.94 2.19 -7.78
CA ARG A 11 -18.83 3.11 -7.62
C ARG A 11 -17.48 2.43 -7.90
N ILE A 12 -17.26 1.22 -7.35
CA ILE A 12 -16.03 0.45 -7.55
C ILE A 12 -15.85 0.12 -9.03
N LYS A 13 -16.93 -0.27 -9.73
CA LYS A 13 -16.90 -0.58 -11.16
C LYS A 13 -16.52 0.63 -12.02
N GLU A 14 -17.02 1.82 -11.68
CA GLU A 14 -16.66 3.07 -12.35
C GLU A 14 -15.17 3.40 -12.18
N GLU A 15 -14.65 3.31 -10.96
CA GLU A 15 -13.24 3.56 -10.68
C GLU A 15 -12.33 2.50 -11.31
N TYR A 16 -12.74 1.23 -11.30
CA TYR A 16 -12.00 0.15 -11.95
C TYR A 16 -11.91 0.35 -13.46
N ALA A 17 -13.00 0.72 -14.11
CA ALA A 17 -13.02 0.99 -15.55
C ALA A 17 -12.09 2.16 -15.93
N GLU A 18 -12.01 3.20 -15.08
CA GLU A 18 -11.08 4.32 -15.27
C GLU A 18 -9.60 3.87 -15.19
N LEU A 19 -9.27 2.94 -14.30
CA LEU A 19 -7.88 2.62 -13.94
C LEU A 19 -7.34 1.34 -14.60
N SER A 20 -8.19 0.37 -14.96
CA SER A 20 -7.75 -0.95 -15.42
C SER A 20 -7.13 -0.95 -16.83
N GLU A 21 -7.53 -0.03 -17.71
CA GLU A 21 -7.01 0.02 -19.08
C GLU A 21 -5.63 0.67 -19.16
N LYS A 22 -5.43 1.77 -18.45
CA LYS A 22 -4.24 2.62 -18.58
C LYS A 22 -3.42 2.75 -17.30
N GLY A 23 -3.97 2.23 -16.18
CA GLY A 23 -3.37 2.49 -14.89
C GLY A 23 -3.30 4.00 -14.58
N ILE A 24 -2.24 4.41 -13.89
CA ILE A 24 -1.91 5.82 -13.69
C ILE A 24 -0.48 6.02 -14.19
N GLU A 25 -0.35 6.36 -15.48
CA GLU A 25 0.97 6.48 -16.16
C GLU A 25 1.93 7.42 -15.42
N SER A 26 1.41 8.53 -14.88
CA SER A 26 2.24 9.53 -14.18
C SER A 26 2.96 9.00 -12.93
N ILE A 27 2.53 7.87 -12.39
CA ILE A 27 3.12 7.22 -11.21
C ILE A 27 3.50 5.76 -11.45
N GLY A 28 3.48 5.30 -12.70
CA GLY A 28 3.80 3.92 -13.04
C GLY A 28 2.94 2.88 -12.33
N ALA A 29 1.66 3.21 -12.07
CA ALA A 29 0.73 2.31 -11.39
C ALA A 29 -0.08 1.47 -12.37
N THR A 30 -0.26 0.18 -12.06
CA THR A 30 -1.20 -0.70 -12.75
C THR A 30 -2.27 -1.19 -11.79
N VAL A 31 -3.46 -1.49 -12.31
CA VAL A 31 -4.60 -1.96 -11.52
C VAL A 31 -5.23 -3.17 -12.18
N GLY A 32 -5.51 -4.21 -11.41
CA GLY A 32 -6.20 -5.42 -11.85
C GLY A 32 -7.02 -6.05 -10.72
N LEU A 33 -7.84 -7.04 -11.04
CA LEU A 33 -8.57 -7.82 -10.02
C LEU A 33 -7.68 -8.93 -9.47
N VAL A 34 -7.83 -9.25 -8.19
CA VAL A 34 -7.22 -10.43 -7.57
C VAL A 34 -7.91 -11.68 -8.10
N ASP A 35 -9.25 -11.68 -8.07
CA ASP A 35 -10.13 -12.69 -8.61
C ASP A 35 -11.05 -12.02 -9.65
N PRO A 36 -11.13 -12.52 -10.90
CA PRO A 36 -11.99 -11.97 -11.95
C PRO A 36 -13.46 -11.85 -11.55
N ASP A 37 -13.95 -12.69 -10.66
CA ASP A 37 -15.32 -12.70 -10.19
C ASP A 37 -15.57 -11.83 -8.96
N ASN A 38 -14.50 -11.25 -8.38
CA ASN A 38 -14.58 -10.41 -7.18
C ASN A 38 -14.09 -8.98 -7.44
N LEU A 39 -15.05 -8.08 -7.67
CA LEU A 39 -14.76 -6.66 -7.91
C LEU A 39 -14.30 -5.90 -6.64
N PHE A 40 -14.55 -6.45 -5.43
CA PHE A 40 -14.23 -5.81 -4.16
C PHE A 40 -12.78 -6.00 -3.71
N GLU A 41 -11.96 -6.66 -4.51
CA GLU A 41 -10.55 -6.88 -4.18
C GLU A 41 -9.64 -6.67 -5.39
N TRP A 42 -8.78 -5.65 -5.30
CA TRP A 42 -7.86 -5.30 -6.37
C TRP A 42 -6.42 -5.58 -6.01
N LYS A 43 -5.63 -5.88 -7.02
CA LYS A 43 -4.16 -5.85 -6.98
C LYS A 43 -3.66 -4.66 -7.78
N CYS A 44 -2.72 -3.93 -7.20
CA CYS A 44 -2.09 -2.79 -7.86
C CYS A 44 -0.58 -2.96 -7.80
N THR A 45 0.13 -2.49 -8.82
CA THR A 45 1.59 -2.36 -8.74
C THR A 45 1.98 -0.90 -8.79
N LEU A 46 3.01 -0.55 -8.02
CA LEU A 46 3.69 0.75 -8.09
C LEU A 46 5.16 0.51 -8.42
N THR A 47 5.69 1.29 -9.35
CA THR A 47 7.12 1.28 -9.65
C THR A 47 7.85 2.31 -8.80
N GLY A 48 8.92 1.91 -8.14
CA GLY A 48 9.77 2.81 -7.37
C GLY A 48 10.41 3.85 -8.30
N PRO A 49 10.29 5.16 -7.98
CA PRO A 49 10.81 6.22 -8.84
C PRO A 49 12.34 6.16 -9.01
N ASP A 50 12.81 6.51 -10.20
CA ASP A 50 14.23 6.37 -10.59
C ASP A 50 15.21 7.25 -9.80
N ASP A 51 14.70 8.34 -9.23
CA ASP A 51 15.45 9.33 -8.44
C ASP A 51 15.30 9.13 -6.93
N THR A 52 14.85 7.95 -6.51
CA THR A 52 14.71 7.56 -5.10
C THR A 52 15.49 6.29 -4.77
N SER A 53 15.66 6.01 -3.48
CA SER A 53 16.23 4.75 -3.00
C SER A 53 15.37 3.51 -3.30
N TYR A 54 14.13 3.70 -3.76
CA TYR A 54 13.22 2.65 -4.22
C TYR A 54 13.37 2.28 -5.71
N LYS A 55 14.29 2.93 -6.41
CA LYS A 55 14.55 2.74 -7.85
C LYS A 55 14.61 1.28 -8.25
N GLY A 56 13.91 0.98 -9.35
CA GLY A 56 13.88 -0.35 -9.95
C GLY A 56 13.03 -1.38 -9.20
N GLY A 57 12.43 -1.01 -8.08
CA GLY A 57 11.48 -1.86 -7.36
C GLY A 57 10.09 -1.83 -7.97
N VAL A 58 9.41 -2.99 -7.94
CA VAL A 58 7.97 -3.10 -8.26
C VAL A 58 7.26 -3.60 -7.01
N PHE A 59 6.37 -2.77 -6.49
CA PHE A 59 5.67 -3.02 -5.24
C PHE A 59 4.22 -3.42 -5.50
N LEU A 60 3.83 -4.60 -5.05
CA LEU A 60 2.47 -5.10 -5.10
C LEU A 60 1.68 -4.58 -3.90
N LEU A 61 0.51 -4.00 -4.16
CA LEU A 61 -0.47 -3.60 -3.17
C LEU A 61 -1.75 -4.40 -3.36
N ARG A 62 -2.47 -4.65 -2.27
CA ARG A 62 -3.83 -5.16 -2.27
C ARG A 62 -4.78 -4.09 -1.71
N ILE A 63 -5.91 -3.91 -2.37
CA ILE A 63 -6.97 -3.00 -1.96
C ILE A 63 -8.23 -3.82 -1.76
N LYS A 64 -8.81 -3.74 -0.54
CA LYS A 64 -10.10 -4.36 -0.21
C LYS A 64 -11.15 -3.29 0.05
N PHE A 65 -12.27 -3.42 -0.61
CA PHE A 65 -13.39 -2.49 -0.45
C PHE A 65 -14.41 -3.03 0.55
N PRO A 66 -14.90 -2.21 1.49
CA PRO A 66 -16.01 -2.57 2.35
C PRO A 66 -17.35 -2.51 1.58
N ASP A 67 -18.35 -3.26 2.05
CA ASP A 67 -19.67 -3.31 1.42
C ASP A 67 -20.40 -1.95 1.39
N ASN A 68 -20.01 -1.02 2.24
CA ASN A 68 -20.53 0.35 2.28
C ASN A 68 -19.57 1.40 1.68
N TYR A 69 -18.64 1.00 0.79
CA TYR A 69 -17.82 1.95 0.04
C TYR A 69 -18.72 2.87 -0.82
N PRO A 70 -18.45 4.16 -0.98
CA PRO A 70 -17.33 4.95 -0.46
C PRO A 70 -17.60 5.60 0.92
N THR A 71 -18.63 5.20 1.64
CA THR A 71 -18.91 5.76 2.98
C THR A 71 -17.78 5.41 3.96
N LYS A 72 -17.25 4.19 3.89
CA LYS A 72 -16.07 3.74 4.63
C LYS A 72 -14.87 3.62 3.67
N ALA A 73 -13.68 3.95 4.19
CA ALA A 73 -12.43 3.80 3.45
C ALA A 73 -12.15 2.35 3.05
N PRO A 74 -11.46 2.11 1.93
CA PRO A 74 -10.90 0.81 1.61
C PRO A 74 -9.70 0.51 2.51
N GLU A 75 -9.39 -0.77 2.69
CA GLU A 75 -8.13 -1.22 3.26
C GLU A 75 -7.08 -1.27 2.14
N VAL A 76 -5.90 -0.72 2.40
CA VAL A 76 -4.78 -0.72 1.44
C VAL A 76 -3.53 -1.22 2.13
N VAL A 77 -2.95 -2.31 1.61
CA VAL A 77 -1.77 -2.93 2.18
C VAL A 77 -0.72 -3.22 1.11
N PHE A 78 0.54 -3.01 1.44
CA PHE A 78 1.65 -3.55 0.66
C PHE A 78 1.74 -5.06 0.87
N LYS A 79 1.79 -5.81 -0.21
CA LYS A 79 2.07 -7.26 -0.19
C LYS A 79 3.55 -7.53 -0.43
N THR A 80 4.23 -6.66 -1.18
CA THR A 80 5.68 -6.69 -1.27
C THR A 80 6.29 -6.05 -0.03
N PRO A 81 7.20 -6.73 0.70
CA PRO A 81 7.92 -6.13 1.82
C PRO A 81 8.63 -4.85 1.40
N ILE A 82 8.42 -3.80 2.17
CA ILE A 82 9.00 -2.49 1.92
C ILE A 82 9.54 -1.89 3.22
N TYR A 83 10.76 -1.38 3.21
CA TYR A 83 11.31 -0.62 4.32
C TYR A 83 10.88 0.83 4.19
N HIS A 84 9.83 1.22 4.93
CA HIS A 84 9.25 2.55 4.82
C HIS A 84 8.64 3.02 6.14
N PHE A 85 8.91 4.29 6.47
CA PHE A 85 8.44 4.96 7.67
C PHE A 85 6.91 4.88 7.92
N ASN A 86 6.11 4.92 6.85
CA ASN A 86 4.64 4.95 6.92
C ASN A 86 3.98 3.60 6.58
N VAL A 87 4.73 2.51 6.51
CA VAL A 87 4.19 1.17 6.24
C VAL A 87 4.44 0.26 7.42
N ASN A 88 3.40 -0.43 7.88
CA ASN A 88 3.47 -1.33 9.02
C ASN A 88 4.37 -2.54 8.71
N PRO A 89 5.55 -2.67 9.37
CA PRO A 89 6.48 -3.75 9.13
C PRO A 89 6.16 -5.01 9.94
N ARG A 90 5.13 -4.99 10.78
CA ARG A 90 4.86 -6.05 11.77
C ARG A 90 3.52 -6.71 11.51
N LYS A 91 3.50 -8.03 11.68
CA LYS A 91 2.26 -8.79 11.70
C LYS A 91 1.50 -8.52 12.99
N THR A 92 0.21 -8.25 12.87
CA THR A 92 -0.67 -8.13 14.03
C THR A 92 -0.75 -9.48 14.74
N SER A 93 -0.61 -9.50 16.07
CA SER A 93 -0.74 -10.74 16.82
C SER A 93 -2.14 -11.35 16.64
N PRO A 94 -2.29 -12.69 16.69
CA PRO A 94 -3.60 -13.33 16.52
C PRO A 94 -4.67 -12.82 17.51
N GLU A 95 -4.25 -12.42 18.71
CA GLU A 95 -5.13 -11.89 19.75
C GLU A 95 -5.69 -10.51 19.40
N LEU A 96 -4.94 -9.72 18.62
CA LEU A 96 -5.30 -8.38 18.21
C LEU A 96 -5.90 -8.32 16.80
N ALA A 97 -5.67 -9.35 15.97
CA ALA A 97 -6.06 -9.35 14.55
C ALA A 97 -7.56 -9.20 14.32
N ASN A 98 -8.39 -9.59 15.30
CA ASN A 98 -9.85 -9.48 15.24
C ASN A 98 -10.38 -8.23 15.96
N GLN A 99 -9.54 -7.36 16.50
CA GLN A 99 -9.97 -6.13 17.13
C GLN A 99 -10.19 -5.04 16.08
N GLU A 100 -11.23 -4.24 16.28
CA GLU A 100 -11.50 -3.09 15.44
C GLU A 100 -10.30 -2.12 15.48
N GLY A 101 -9.78 -1.73 14.33
CA GLY A 101 -8.58 -0.89 14.22
C GLY A 101 -7.24 -1.64 14.24
N ALA A 102 -7.24 -2.99 14.27
CA ALA A 102 -6.01 -3.76 14.10
C ALA A 102 -5.47 -3.58 12.68
N GLU A 103 -4.25 -3.08 12.59
CA GLU A 103 -3.60 -2.80 11.30
C GLU A 103 -2.79 -4.01 10.84
N SER A 104 -3.07 -4.48 9.61
CA SER A 104 -2.37 -5.63 9.03
C SER A 104 -0.93 -5.29 8.64
N LEU A 105 -0.10 -6.33 8.53
CA LEU A 105 1.22 -6.24 7.93
C LEU A 105 1.14 -5.56 6.56
N GLY A 106 1.99 -4.57 6.31
CA GLY A 106 2.00 -3.81 5.07
C GLY A 106 0.95 -2.69 5.01
N HIS A 107 0.13 -2.50 6.04
CA HIS A 107 -0.82 -1.38 6.10
C HIS A 107 -0.09 -0.05 5.94
N VAL A 108 -0.62 0.83 5.08
CA VAL A 108 -0.04 2.13 4.81
C VAL A 108 -0.80 3.23 5.54
N CYS A 109 -0.08 4.04 6.32
CA CYS A 109 -0.64 5.19 7.02
C CYS A 109 -0.52 6.45 6.16
N ILE A 110 -1.64 6.88 5.59
CA ILE A 110 -1.73 8.10 4.76
C ILE A 110 -2.96 8.94 5.15
N SER A 111 -2.86 10.24 4.89
CA SER A 111 -3.90 11.18 5.29
C SER A 111 -5.23 10.92 4.61
N THR A 112 -5.22 10.57 3.31
CA THR A 112 -6.45 10.28 2.56
C THR A 112 -7.23 9.11 3.16
N LEU A 113 -6.56 8.05 3.66
CA LEU A 113 -7.24 6.92 4.30
C LEU A 113 -7.66 7.23 5.75
N ASN A 114 -6.82 7.95 6.51
CA ASN A 114 -7.09 8.29 7.91
C ASN A 114 -8.22 9.29 8.08
N TYR A 115 -8.36 10.21 7.12
CA TYR A 115 -9.40 11.24 7.07
C TYR A 115 -10.27 11.05 5.84
N TRP A 116 -10.77 9.84 5.65
CA TRP A 116 -11.49 9.44 4.46
C TRP A 116 -12.73 10.31 4.22
N ASN A 117 -12.86 10.74 2.97
CA ASN A 117 -14.06 11.41 2.46
C ASN A 117 -14.64 10.59 1.30
N PRO A 118 -15.97 10.38 1.23
CA PRO A 118 -16.61 9.62 0.14
C PRO A 118 -16.35 10.14 -1.27
N ASN A 119 -15.88 11.38 -1.42
CA ASN A 119 -15.47 11.93 -2.71
C ASN A 119 -14.06 11.50 -3.14
N ASN A 120 -13.25 10.99 -2.23
CA ASN A 120 -11.92 10.47 -2.55
C ASN A 120 -12.03 9.26 -3.45
N LYS A 121 -11.05 9.08 -4.33
CA LYS A 121 -10.94 7.95 -5.25
C LYS A 121 -9.68 7.14 -4.97
N ILE A 122 -9.67 5.89 -5.42
CA ILE A 122 -8.46 5.05 -5.36
C ILE A 122 -7.27 5.69 -6.08
N LYS A 123 -7.53 6.40 -7.16
CA LYS A 123 -6.51 7.19 -7.86
C LYS A 123 -5.78 8.19 -6.95
N ASP A 124 -6.51 8.84 -6.06
CA ASP A 124 -5.94 9.82 -5.11
C ASP A 124 -5.11 9.11 -4.05
N VAL A 125 -5.60 7.97 -3.54
CA VAL A 125 -4.88 7.09 -2.61
C VAL A 125 -3.56 6.62 -3.21
N LEU A 126 -3.57 6.09 -4.44
CA LEU A 126 -2.35 5.61 -5.10
C LEU A 126 -1.34 6.73 -5.37
N LYS A 127 -1.80 7.93 -5.72
CA LYS A 127 -0.93 9.10 -5.88
C LYS A 127 -0.29 9.55 -4.57
N GLU A 128 -1.05 9.53 -3.46
CA GLU A 128 -0.49 9.86 -2.15
C GLU A 128 0.55 8.82 -1.72
N ILE A 129 0.27 7.52 -1.90
CA ILE A 129 1.24 6.45 -1.63
C ILE A 129 2.51 6.65 -2.47
N PHE A 130 2.37 6.98 -3.75
CA PHE A 130 3.53 7.25 -4.62
C PHE A 130 4.35 8.44 -4.12
N THR A 131 3.71 9.47 -3.59
CA THR A 131 4.40 10.63 -3.00
C THR A 131 5.26 10.24 -1.79
N LEU A 132 4.87 9.21 -1.04
CA LEU A 132 5.65 8.71 0.10
C LEU A 132 7.03 8.16 -0.31
N PHE A 133 7.22 7.68 -1.54
CA PHE A 133 8.54 7.28 -2.02
C PHE A 133 9.55 8.43 -2.02
N TYR A 134 9.08 9.67 -2.15
CA TYR A 134 9.89 10.89 -2.12
C TYR A 134 9.97 11.50 -0.74
N ILE A 135 8.82 11.63 -0.08
CA ILE A 135 8.67 12.36 1.17
C ILE A 135 7.81 11.55 2.14
N PRO A 136 8.42 10.85 3.12
CA PRO A 136 7.67 10.19 4.19
C PRO A 136 6.83 11.20 4.98
N ASN A 137 5.62 10.78 5.39
CA ASN A 137 4.78 11.56 6.29
C ASN A 137 5.27 11.39 7.73
N LEU A 138 5.94 12.40 8.28
CA LEU A 138 6.57 12.36 9.59
C LEU A 138 5.58 12.36 10.77
N ASP A 139 4.31 12.63 10.52
CA ASP A 139 3.26 12.67 11.55
C ASP A 139 2.68 11.29 11.87
N SER A 140 3.00 10.27 11.08
CA SER A 140 2.40 8.93 11.18
C SER A 140 3.42 7.79 11.06
N PRO A 141 4.37 7.66 12.02
CA PRO A 141 5.39 6.63 11.97
C PRO A 141 4.88 5.24 12.38
N TYR A 142 5.34 4.20 11.71
CA TYR A 142 5.14 2.81 12.10
C TYR A 142 6.35 2.21 12.85
N GLY A 143 6.91 2.89 13.77
CA GLY A 143 7.98 2.39 14.61
C GLY A 143 9.00 3.45 14.94
N LEU A 144 9.36 3.52 16.21
CA LEU A 144 10.30 4.52 16.71
C LEU A 144 11.71 4.28 16.16
N ASP A 145 12.09 3.02 15.98
CA ASP A 145 13.38 2.60 15.42
C ASP A 145 13.56 3.10 13.98
N ILE A 146 12.55 2.94 13.12
CA ILE A 146 12.59 3.47 11.74
C ILE A 146 12.56 5.00 11.75
N ALA A 147 11.78 5.59 12.66
CA ALA A 147 11.71 7.03 12.83
C ALA A 147 13.07 7.63 13.25
N ASP A 148 13.75 6.98 14.18
CA ASP A 148 15.05 7.42 14.66
C ASP A 148 16.13 7.29 13.58
N GLU A 149 16.11 6.22 12.79
CA GLU A 149 17.02 6.09 11.65
C GLU A 149 16.80 7.20 10.62
N LEU A 150 15.56 7.49 10.25
CA LEU A 150 15.26 8.57 9.31
C LEU A 150 15.73 9.93 9.82
N ARG A 151 15.59 10.19 11.14
CA ARG A 151 15.93 11.48 11.75
C ARG A 151 17.42 11.65 12.02
N PHE A 152 18.08 10.59 12.51
CA PHE A 152 19.43 10.69 13.06
C PHE A 152 20.47 9.94 12.24
N ASN A 153 20.05 9.05 11.32
CA ASN A 153 20.94 8.21 10.54
C ASN A 153 20.40 7.91 9.12
N ARG A 154 20.11 8.98 8.41
CA ARG A 154 19.49 8.91 7.08
C ARG A 154 20.23 8.03 6.09
N GLU A 155 21.57 7.99 6.19
CA GLU A 155 22.38 7.13 5.31
C GLU A 155 22.07 5.64 5.53
N ILE A 156 21.92 5.20 6.78
CA ILE A 156 21.55 3.81 7.11
C ILE A 156 20.11 3.54 6.66
N TYR A 157 19.18 4.46 6.90
CA TYR A 157 17.81 4.35 6.44
C TYR A 157 17.74 4.13 4.92
N GLU A 158 18.46 4.92 4.13
CA GLU A 158 18.49 4.80 2.67
C GLU A 158 19.17 3.50 2.21
N LYS A 159 20.27 3.07 2.85
CA LYS A 159 20.91 1.77 2.57
C LYS A 159 19.95 0.59 2.80
N LYS A 160 19.15 0.65 3.86
CA LYS A 160 18.14 -0.36 4.13
C LYS A 160 17.05 -0.36 3.06
N ILE A 161 16.54 0.79 2.65
CA ILE A 161 15.58 0.89 1.56
C ILE A 161 16.12 0.20 0.30
N ILE A 162 17.35 0.53 -0.12
CA ILE A 162 17.98 -0.05 -1.31
C ILE A 162 18.09 -1.57 -1.16
N HIS A 163 18.58 -2.04 -0.01
CA HIS A 163 18.73 -3.48 0.25
C HIS A 163 17.40 -4.23 0.16
N PHE A 164 16.37 -3.74 0.84
CA PHE A 164 15.05 -4.40 0.84
C PHE A 164 14.34 -4.28 -0.51
N THR A 165 14.50 -3.17 -1.22
CA THR A 165 13.98 -3.03 -2.59
C THR A 165 14.60 -4.07 -3.52
N GLN A 166 15.92 -4.25 -3.47
CA GLN A 166 16.61 -5.26 -4.27
C GLN A 166 16.24 -6.69 -3.89
N LYS A 167 16.05 -6.95 -2.58
CA LYS A 167 15.72 -8.28 -2.04
C LYS A 167 14.29 -8.69 -2.38
N TYR A 168 13.32 -7.80 -2.22
CA TYR A 168 11.90 -8.14 -2.23
C TYR A 168 11.09 -7.56 -3.39
N ALA A 169 11.45 -6.39 -3.90
CA ALA A 169 10.71 -5.71 -4.95
C ALA A 169 11.31 -5.94 -6.35
N ASN A 170 11.93 -7.11 -6.57
CA ASN A 170 12.57 -7.43 -7.83
C ASN A 170 11.52 -7.63 -8.94
N PRO A 171 11.55 -6.86 -10.04
CA PRO A 171 10.59 -6.98 -11.14
C PRO A 171 10.63 -8.33 -11.86
N ARG A 172 11.71 -9.12 -11.72
CA ARG A 172 11.79 -10.48 -12.27
C ARG A 172 10.98 -11.49 -11.47
N ASN A 173 10.52 -11.15 -10.27
CA ASN A 173 9.64 -11.98 -9.44
C ASN A 173 8.52 -11.14 -8.79
N PRO A 174 7.67 -10.48 -9.59
CA PRO A 174 6.65 -9.54 -9.08
C PRO A 174 5.46 -10.22 -8.38
N GLN A 175 5.46 -11.57 -8.28
CA GLN A 175 4.31 -12.34 -7.82
C GLN A 175 4.52 -13.02 -6.46
N VAL A 176 5.62 -12.76 -5.79
CA VAL A 176 5.81 -13.31 -4.43
C VAL A 176 4.98 -12.49 -3.46
N GLU A 177 3.77 -12.98 -3.16
CA GLU A 177 3.01 -12.51 -2.01
C GLU A 177 3.66 -13.04 -0.75
N TYR A 178 4.17 -12.15 0.07
CA TYR A 178 4.74 -12.52 1.35
C TYR A 178 3.63 -12.45 2.41
N ASP A 179 3.07 -13.60 2.77
CA ASP A 179 2.07 -13.71 3.84
C ASP A 179 2.70 -13.95 5.22
N THR A 180 4.01 -14.09 5.27
CA THR A 180 4.79 -14.29 6.50
C THR A 180 5.33 -12.96 7.03
N ASP A 181 5.83 -12.97 8.25
CA ASP A 181 6.52 -11.82 8.83
C ASP A 181 7.65 -11.35 7.91
N TRP A 182 7.72 -10.05 7.70
CA TRP A 182 8.78 -9.49 6.89
C TRP A 182 10.11 -9.55 7.64
N ASP A 183 11.09 -10.17 7.02
CA ASP A 183 12.45 -10.24 7.57
C ASP A 183 13.21 -8.96 7.23
N PHE A 184 13.39 -8.10 8.21
CA PHE A 184 14.15 -6.86 8.11
C PHE A 184 15.59 -6.98 8.64
N THR A 185 16.16 -8.20 8.69
CA THR A 185 17.60 -8.34 8.98
C THR A 185 18.42 -7.61 7.92
N PHE A 186 19.27 -6.73 8.41
CA PHE A 186 20.20 -5.98 7.58
C PHE A 186 21.63 -6.45 7.91
N PRO A 187 22.44 -6.80 6.91
CA PRO A 187 23.80 -7.29 7.13
C PRO A 187 24.74 -6.24 7.69
#